data_a66af2f261351d9f765450c95e266730
#
_entry.id   a66af2f261351d9f765450c95e266730
#
_cell.length_a   1.000
_cell.length_b   1.000
_cell.length_c   1.000
_cell.angle_alpha   90.00
_cell.angle_beta   90.00
_cell.angle_gamma   90.00
#
_symmetry.space_group_name_H-M   'P 1'
#
loop_
_entity.id
_entity.type
_entity.pdbx_description
1 polymer ?
#
loop_
_entity_poly.entity_id
_entity_poly.type
_entity_poly.pdbx_seq_one_letter_code
_entity_poly.pdbx_strand_id
1 'polypeptide(L)'
;MAFQFSDQHIEDFHMLGYTVFGKILPPSLISDLRQVSNVARKIARERGGPQVQRLQPVGHFDLDQQPFIDYAELPVLVDAVAKVLTPDHHHGDRDDFGILLEPAEMPYCTAWHRDWRDNIHGLNLEHWNQGLLDINLFNQINCALYNDSCTWIVPGSHLRHDLRSEVERFPDRPIPGPNLEGKTTEEREYTCLTYCSRMPGAVQLHL
;
A
#
# COMPACT_ATOMS: atom_id res chain seq x y z
N MET A 1 -21.05 6.45 -12.22
CA MET A 1 -20.84 5.34 -13.19
C MET A 1 -20.23 4.19 -12.42
N ALA A 2 -20.64 2.95 -12.71
CA ALA A 2 -20.03 1.75 -12.13
C ALA A 2 -18.63 1.51 -12.74
N PHE A 3 -17.80 0.75 -12.05
CA PHE A 3 -16.49 0.34 -12.54
C PHE A 3 -16.61 -0.41 -13.88
N GLN A 4 -15.71 -0.11 -14.80
CA GLN A 4 -15.56 -0.81 -16.06
C GLN A 4 -14.08 -1.08 -16.30
N PHE A 5 -13.75 -2.35 -16.48
CA PHE A 5 -12.40 -2.75 -16.85
C PHE A 5 -12.09 -2.32 -18.29
N SER A 6 -10.85 -1.90 -18.55
CA SER A 6 -10.34 -1.54 -19.87
C SER A 6 -8.89 -1.98 -20.03
N ASP A 7 -8.41 -2.07 -21.26
CA ASP A 7 -7.02 -2.40 -21.56
C ASP A 7 -6.03 -1.37 -20.97
N GLN A 8 -6.50 -0.14 -20.73
CA GLN A 8 -5.69 0.89 -20.08
C GLN A 8 -5.21 0.45 -18.69
N HIS A 9 -6.01 -0.33 -17.94
CA HIS A 9 -5.58 -0.85 -16.64
C HIS A 9 -4.38 -1.80 -16.77
N ILE A 10 -4.33 -2.59 -17.83
CA ILE A 10 -3.20 -3.48 -18.13
C ILE A 10 -1.98 -2.66 -18.55
N GLU A 11 -2.19 -1.70 -19.46
CA GLU A 11 -1.11 -0.82 -19.93
C GLU A 11 -0.49 -0.02 -18.79
N ASP A 12 -1.31 0.59 -17.93
CA ASP A 12 -0.85 1.34 -16.77
C ASP A 12 -0.03 0.45 -15.83
N PHE A 13 -0.51 -0.75 -15.53
CA PHE A 13 0.19 -1.69 -14.67
C PHE A 13 1.56 -2.07 -15.22
N HIS A 14 1.65 -2.39 -16.52
CA HIS A 14 2.91 -2.74 -17.15
C HIS A 14 3.87 -1.55 -17.31
N MET A 15 3.35 -0.37 -17.62
CA MET A 15 4.18 0.82 -17.88
C MET A 15 4.56 1.57 -16.61
N LEU A 16 3.60 1.72 -15.69
CA LEU A 16 3.77 2.53 -14.49
C LEU A 16 4.13 1.71 -13.25
N GLY A 17 3.79 0.38 -13.24
CA GLY A 17 3.94 -0.51 -12.11
C GLY A 17 2.76 -0.47 -11.14
N TYR A 18 1.67 0.18 -11.52
CA TYR A 18 0.41 0.21 -10.79
C TYR A 18 -0.76 0.53 -11.69
N THR A 19 -1.94 0.16 -11.25
CA THR A 19 -3.20 0.60 -11.84
C THR A 19 -4.22 0.92 -10.76
N VAL A 20 -5.25 1.71 -11.07
CA VAL A 20 -6.28 2.13 -10.12
C VAL A 20 -7.65 1.67 -10.58
N PHE A 21 -8.29 0.80 -9.82
CA PHE A 21 -9.66 0.35 -10.06
C PHE A 21 -10.67 1.28 -9.39
N GLY A 22 -10.85 2.47 -9.99
CA GLY A 22 -11.72 3.50 -9.45
C GLY A 22 -13.18 3.04 -9.30
N LYS A 23 -13.75 3.13 -8.09
CA LYS A 23 -15.15 2.77 -7.79
C LYS A 23 -15.49 1.28 -8.03
N ILE A 24 -14.53 0.39 -7.88
CA ILE A 24 -14.75 -1.05 -8.02
C ILE A 24 -15.56 -1.64 -6.86
N LEU A 25 -15.44 -1.07 -5.67
CA LEU A 25 -16.16 -1.54 -4.48
C LEU A 25 -17.58 -1.00 -4.43
N PRO A 26 -18.58 -1.84 -4.09
CA PRO A 26 -19.92 -1.37 -3.78
C PRO A 26 -19.94 -0.47 -2.53
N PRO A 27 -20.79 0.58 -2.51
CA PRO A 27 -20.90 1.46 -1.33
C PRO A 27 -21.24 0.76 -0.02
N SER A 28 -22.02 -0.33 -0.06
CA SER A 28 -22.34 -1.16 1.11
C SER A 28 -21.07 -1.79 1.69
N LEU A 29 -20.25 -2.43 0.85
CA LEU A 29 -18.99 -3.04 1.30
C LEU A 29 -18.00 -2.01 1.85
N ILE A 30 -17.92 -0.81 1.23
CA ILE A 30 -17.12 0.28 1.79
C ILE A 30 -17.62 0.67 3.19
N SER A 31 -18.95 0.73 3.39
CA SER A 31 -19.54 1.04 4.71
C SER A 31 -19.14 -0.02 5.74
N ASP A 32 -19.26 -1.30 5.41
CA ASP A 32 -18.94 -2.42 6.30
C ASP A 32 -17.44 -2.46 6.63
N LEU A 33 -16.57 -2.29 5.63
CA LEU A 33 -15.13 -2.16 5.83
C LEU A 33 -14.75 -0.97 6.72
N ARG A 34 -15.42 0.18 6.58
CA ARG A 34 -15.22 1.34 7.45
C ARG A 34 -15.64 1.06 8.89
N GLN A 35 -16.76 0.35 9.09
CA GLN A 35 -17.23 -0.01 10.44
C GLN A 35 -16.23 -0.91 11.14
N VAL A 36 -15.80 -2.00 10.52
CA VAL A 36 -14.80 -2.90 11.11
C VAL A 36 -13.45 -2.22 11.29
N SER A 37 -13.02 -1.35 10.36
CA SER A 37 -11.79 -0.57 10.50
C SER A 37 -11.82 0.41 11.67
N ASN A 38 -12.98 0.96 12.02
CA ASN A 38 -13.13 1.78 13.22
C ASN A 38 -12.96 0.98 14.53
N VAL A 39 -13.40 -0.27 14.56
CA VAL A 39 -13.14 -1.18 15.68
C VAL A 39 -11.66 -1.53 15.73
N ALA A 40 -11.09 -1.92 14.61
CA ALA A 40 -9.66 -2.24 14.47
C ALA A 40 -8.75 -1.10 14.95
N ARG A 41 -9.08 0.15 14.62
CA ARG A 41 -8.34 1.34 15.07
C ARG A 41 -8.34 1.48 16.59
N LYS A 42 -9.45 1.19 17.26
CA LYS A 42 -9.50 1.21 18.73
C LYS A 42 -8.58 0.15 19.32
N ILE A 43 -8.69 -1.10 18.85
CA ILE A 43 -7.84 -2.22 19.28
C ILE A 43 -6.35 -1.89 19.06
N ALA A 44 -6.02 -1.38 17.89
CA ALA A 44 -4.64 -1.02 17.56
C ALA A 44 -4.07 0.05 18.52
N ARG A 45 -4.85 1.11 18.79
CA ARG A 45 -4.46 2.18 19.70
C ARG A 45 -4.36 1.75 21.17
N GLU A 46 -5.23 0.87 21.60
CA GLU A 46 -5.16 0.27 22.95
C GLU A 46 -3.88 -0.56 23.14
N ARG A 47 -3.41 -1.23 22.10
CA ARG A 47 -2.20 -2.08 22.15
C ARG A 47 -0.91 -1.34 21.87
N GLY A 48 -0.90 -0.47 20.86
CA GLY A 48 0.31 0.18 20.32
C GLY A 48 0.37 1.68 20.60
N GLY A 49 -0.62 2.25 21.28
CA GLY A 49 -0.70 3.68 21.55
C GLY A 49 -1.26 4.51 20.39
N PRO A 50 -1.36 5.86 20.59
CA PRO A 50 -2.04 6.75 19.65
C PRO A 50 -1.33 6.87 18.28
N GLN A 51 -0.06 6.53 18.20
CA GLN A 51 0.77 6.69 17.00
C GLN A 51 0.85 5.44 16.13
N VAL A 52 0.05 4.39 16.46
CA VAL A 52 0.04 3.16 15.67
C VAL A 52 -0.49 3.42 14.25
N GLN A 53 0.22 2.86 13.27
CA GLN A 53 -0.09 3.03 11.84
C GLN A 53 -0.64 1.78 11.17
N ARG A 54 -0.68 0.63 11.86
CA ARG A 54 -1.07 -0.64 11.25
C ARG A 54 -1.68 -1.59 12.28
N LEU A 55 -2.69 -2.34 11.86
CA LEU A 55 -3.15 -3.56 12.52
C LEU A 55 -3.07 -4.72 11.52
N GLN A 56 -2.23 -5.70 11.80
CA GLN A 56 -1.98 -6.87 10.92
C GLN A 56 -1.41 -8.03 11.74
N PRO A 57 -1.81 -9.27 11.45
CA PRO A 57 -2.91 -9.65 10.54
C PRO A 57 -4.28 -9.44 11.20
N VAL A 58 -5.28 -9.05 10.42
CA VAL A 58 -6.63 -8.76 10.96
C VAL A 58 -7.31 -10.00 11.53
N GLY A 59 -7.00 -11.18 11.02
CA GLY A 59 -7.54 -12.48 11.49
C GLY A 59 -7.16 -12.85 12.92
N HIS A 60 -6.13 -12.22 13.51
CA HIS A 60 -5.68 -12.46 14.89
C HIS A 60 -6.42 -11.61 15.93
N PHE A 61 -7.38 -10.81 15.51
CA PHE A 61 -8.12 -9.90 16.37
C PHE A 61 -9.62 -10.25 16.39
N ASP A 62 -10.28 -9.91 17.49
CA ASP A 62 -11.73 -10.04 17.63
C ASP A 62 -12.42 -8.95 16.81
N LEU A 63 -12.50 -9.19 15.50
CA LEU A 63 -13.10 -8.34 14.47
C LEU A 63 -14.10 -9.17 13.66
N ASP A 64 -15.14 -8.51 13.17
CA ASP A 64 -15.97 -9.12 12.13
C ASP A 64 -15.13 -9.36 10.88
N GLN A 65 -14.92 -10.63 10.55
CA GLN A 65 -14.09 -11.03 9.42
C GLN A 65 -14.85 -10.98 8.08
N GLN A 66 -16.20 -10.94 8.12
CA GLN A 66 -17.01 -11.04 6.90
C GLN A 66 -16.72 -9.93 5.87
N PRO A 67 -16.56 -8.64 6.25
CA PRO A 67 -16.23 -7.60 5.28
C PRO A 67 -14.90 -7.82 4.56
N PHE A 68 -13.90 -8.42 5.22
CA PHE A 68 -12.60 -8.75 4.60
C PHE A 68 -12.75 -9.91 3.62
N ILE A 69 -13.56 -10.91 3.96
CA ILE A 69 -13.87 -12.04 3.07
C ILE A 69 -14.62 -11.53 1.83
N ASP A 70 -15.66 -10.72 2.04
CA ASP A 70 -16.46 -10.13 0.95
C ASP A 70 -15.61 -9.26 0.02
N TYR A 71 -14.61 -8.56 0.56
CA TYR A 71 -13.64 -7.81 -0.23
C TYR A 71 -12.73 -8.73 -1.04
N ALA A 72 -12.14 -9.74 -0.40
CA ALA A 72 -11.20 -10.66 -1.05
C ALA A 72 -11.86 -11.49 -2.16
N GLU A 73 -13.13 -11.83 -1.97
CA GLU A 73 -13.91 -12.67 -2.86
C GLU A 73 -14.83 -11.88 -3.81
N LEU A 74 -14.73 -10.54 -3.81
CA LEU A 74 -15.56 -9.69 -4.66
C LEU A 74 -15.33 -10.04 -6.14
N PRO A 75 -16.32 -10.59 -6.87
CA PRO A 75 -16.10 -11.16 -8.19
C PRO A 75 -15.51 -10.17 -9.19
N VAL A 76 -15.98 -8.91 -9.17
CA VAL A 76 -15.48 -7.88 -10.08
C VAL A 76 -14.03 -7.50 -9.79
N LEU A 77 -13.58 -7.55 -8.53
CA LEU A 77 -12.18 -7.31 -8.14
C LEU A 77 -11.31 -8.49 -8.56
N VAL A 78 -11.73 -9.72 -8.25
CA VAL A 78 -11.02 -10.95 -8.61
C VAL A 78 -10.83 -11.04 -10.13
N ASP A 79 -11.87 -10.77 -10.92
CA ASP A 79 -11.81 -10.76 -12.39
C ASP A 79 -10.86 -9.65 -12.89
N ALA A 80 -10.91 -8.45 -12.34
CA ALA A 80 -10.03 -7.36 -12.73
C ALA A 80 -8.55 -7.66 -12.42
N VAL A 81 -8.26 -8.23 -11.26
CA VAL A 81 -6.91 -8.65 -10.86
C VAL A 81 -6.40 -9.76 -11.77
N ALA A 82 -7.21 -10.78 -12.06
CA ALA A 82 -6.82 -11.86 -12.96
C ALA A 82 -6.52 -11.38 -14.39
N LYS A 83 -7.18 -10.32 -14.85
CA LYS A 83 -6.91 -9.71 -16.16
C LYS A 83 -5.61 -8.89 -16.20
N VAL A 84 -5.27 -8.26 -15.09
CA VAL A 84 -4.04 -7.44 -14.98
C VAL A 84 -2.82 -8.31 -14.73
N LEU A 85 -2.92 -9.32 -13.86
CA LEU A 85 -1.83 -10.25 -13.57
C LEU A 85 -1.85 -11.44 -14.51
N THR A 86 -2.30 -12.57 -14.02
CA THR A 86 -2.54 -13.81 -14.77
C THR A 86 -3.68 -14.57 -14.11
N PRO A 87 -4.38 -15.45 -14.83
CA PRO A 87 -5.40 -16.31 -14.22
C PRO A 87 -4.86 -17.24 -13.13
N ASP A 88 -3.57 -17.56 -13.19
CA ASP A 88 -2.88 -18.50 -12.29
C ASP A 88 -2.22 -17.81 -11.09
N HIS A 89 -2.52 -16.50 -10.84
CA HIS A 89 -1.98 -15.82 -9.69
C HIS A 89 -2.48 -16.45 -8.38
N HIS A 90 -1.59 -16.50 -7.39
CA HIS A 90 -1.94 -16.93 -6.05
C HIS A 90 -2.23 -15.71 -5.15
N HIS A 91 -3.33 -15.77 -4.41
CA HIS A 91 -3.53 -14.85 -3.31
C HIS A 91 -2.56 -15.19 -2.17
N GLY A 92 -2.02 -14.19 -1.53
CA GLY A 92 -1.38 -14.35 -0.23
C GLY A 92 -2.35 -14.91 0.80
N ASP A 93 -1.82 -15.35 1.93
CA ASP A 93 -2.67 -15.87 3.00
C ASP A 93 -3.67 -14.81 3.45
N ARG A 94 -4.94 -15.21 3.65
CA ARG A 94 -5.99 -14.30 4.15
C ARG A 94 -5.61 -13.70 5.51
N ASP A 95 -4.80 -14.39 6.29
CA ASP A 95 -4.27 -13.88 7.54
C ASP A 95 -3.30 -12.71 7.36
N ASP A 96 -2.80 -12.45 6.14
CA ASP A 96 -1.92 -11.34 5.83
C ASP A 96 -2.63 -10.00 5.63
N PHE A 97 -3.96 -9.98 5.63
CA PHE A 97 -4.70 -8.72 5.56
C PHE A 97 -4.31 -7.78 6.70
N GLY A 98 -3.98 -6.54 6.31
CA GLY A 98 -3.68 -5.47 7.24
C GLY A 98 -4.54 -4.25 7.00
N ILE A 99 -4.79 -3.50 8.05
CA ILE A 99 -5.42 -2.18 7.98
C ILE A 99 -4.34 -1.15 8.24
N LEU A 100 -4.17 -0.23 7.29
CA LEU A 100 -3.35 0.96 7.47
C LEU A 100 -4.20 2.02 8.15
N LEU A 101 -3.67 2.59 9.22
CA LEU A 101 -4.38 3.49 10.13
C LEU A 101 -3.68 4.83 10.16
N GLU A 102 -4.43 5.90 10.02
CA GLU A 102 -3.91 7.22 10.31
C GLU A 102 -3.60 7.33 11.82
N PRO A 103 -2.34 7.66 12.20
CA PRO A 103 -1.99 7.87 13.59
C PRO A 103 -2.72 9.09 14.15
N ALA A 104 -2.94 9.11 15.48
CA ALA A 104 -3.44 10.31 16.14
C ALA A 104 -2.34 11.38 16.15
N GLU A 105 -2.72 12.61 15.85
CA GLU A 105 -1.85 13.81 15.96
C GLU A 105 -0.62 13.82 15.01
N MET A 106 -0.60 12.97 14.01
CA MET A 106 0.44 12.99 12.97
C MET A 106 -0.06 12.37 11.67
N PRO A 107 0.48 12.79 10.51
CA PRO A 107 0.13 12.15 9.24
C PRO A 107 0.70 10.74 9.15
N TYR A 108 0.06 9.91 8.34
CA TYR A 108 0.66 8.63 7.96
C TYR A 108 1.91 8.87 7.12
N CYS A 109 3.03 8.34 7.57
CA CYS A 109 4.29 8.49 6.83
C CYS A 109 5.20 7.29 7.11
N THR A 110 5.62 6.62 6.05
CA THR A 110 6.56 5.50 6.13
C THR A 110 7.81 5.80 5.31
N ALA A 111 8.85 4.99 5.50
CA ALA A 111 10.06 5.07 4.71
C ALA A 111 9.78 4.71 3.25
N TRP A 112 10.52 5.32 2.32
CA TRP A 112 10.58 4.86 0.94
C TRP A 112 11.15 3.44 0.89
N HIS A 113 10.49 2.54 0.18
CA HIS A 113 10.86 1.13 0.11
C HIS A 113 10.36 0.49 -1.18
N ARG A 114 10.89 -0.67 -1.48
CA ARG A 114 10.30 -1.63 -2.43
C ARG A 114 9.73 -2.76 -1.61
N ASP A 115 8.42 -2.98 -1.70
CA ASP A 115 7.70 -3.90 -0.82
C ASP A 115 8.38 -5.28 -0.73
N TRP A 116 8.68 -5.88 -1.87
CA TRP A 116 9.33 -7.18 -1.88
C TRP A 116 10.75 -7.13 -1.31
N ARG A 117 11.60 -6.24 -1.80
CA ARG A 117 13.01 -6.18 -1.40
C ARG A 117 13.21 -5.79 0.06
N ASP A 118 12.49 -4.79 0.51
CA ASP A 118 12.80 -4.11 1.76
C ASP A 118 11.98 -4.65 2.95
N ASN A 119 10.88 -5.38 2.69
CA ASN A 119 9.97 -5.87 3.71
C ASN A 119 10.01 -7.39 3.94
N ILE A 120 10.64 -8.16 3.05
CA ILE A 120 10.77 -9.61 3.25
C ILE A 120 12.07 -9.93 3.99
N HIS A 121 11.91 -10.38 5.24
CA HIS A 121 13.06 -10.75 6.07
C HIS A 121 13.79 -11.97 5.48
N GLY A 122 15.11 -11.85 5.35
CA GLY A 122 15.94 -12.93 4.81
C GLY A 122 15.86 -13.12 3.30
N LEU A 123 15.29 -12.14 2.56
CA LEU A 123 15.27 -12.17 1.11
C LEU A 123 16.67 -12.36 0.53
N ASN A 124 16.82 -13.34 -0.37
CA ASN A 124 18.01 -13.46 -1.17
C ASN A 124 18.03 -12.39 -2.27
N LEU A 125 18.94 -11.41 -2.14
CA LEU A 125 19.05 -10.29 -3.09
C LEU A 125 19.40 -10.73 -4.50
N GLU A 126 20.07 -11.87 -4.68
CA GLU A 126 20.36 -12.41 -6.00
C GLU A 126 19.07 -12.88 -6.68
N HIS A 127 18.21 -13.60 -5.96
CA HIS A 127 16.87 -13.98 -6.46
C HIS A 127 16.03 -12.74 -6.75
N TRP A 128 16.06 -11.73 -5.89
CA TRP A 128 15.37 -10.48 -6.15
C TRP A 128 15.87 -9.80 -7.44
N ASN A 129 17.18 -9.72 -7.64
CA ASN A 129 17.77 -9.14 -8.85
C ASN A 129 17.38 -9.90 -10.13
N GLN A 130 17.29 -11.24 -10.06
CA GLN A 130 16.88 -12.06 -11.19
C GLN A 130 15.39 -11.87 -11.54
N GLY A 131 14.54 -11.66 -10.54
CA GLY A 131 13.10 -11.48 -10.70
C GLY A 131 12.65 -10.02 -10.84
N LEU A 132 13.56 -9.04 -10.77
CA LEU A 132 13.21 -7.62 -10.71
C LEU A 132 12.30 -7.14 -11.85
N LEU A 133 12.44 -7.70 -13.03
CA LEU A 133 11.63 -7.32 -14.20
C LEU A 133 10.38 -8.20 -14.39
N ASP A 134 10.16 -9.15 -13.52
CA ASP A 134 8.95 -9.99 -13.56
C ASP A 134 7.87 -9.38 -12.69
N ILE A 135 6.99 -8.63 -13.32
CA ILE A 135 5.87 -7.94 -12.66
C ILE A 135 4.88 -8.90 -11.97
N ASN A 136 4.93 -10.20 -12.30
CA ASN A 136 4.02 -11.20 -11.74
C ASN A 136 4.52 -11.83 -10.44
N LEU A 137 5.78 -11.61 -10.04
CA LEU A 137 6.34 -12.28 -8.87
C LEU A 137 5.75 -11.81 -7.53
N PHE A 138 5.48 -10.52 -7.41
CA PHE A 138 4.93 -9.95 -6.18
C PHE A 138 4.11 -8.70 -6.47
N ASN A 139 2.87 -8.71 -6.00
CA ASN A 139 1.95 -7.58 -6.15
C ASN A 139 1.17 -7.35 -4.87
N GLN A 140 0.82 -6.11 -4.61
CA GLN A 140 0.03 -5.70 -3.46
C GLN A 140 -1.21 -4.94 -3.94
N ILE A 141 -2.35 -5.22 -3.29
CA ILE A 141 -3.60 -4.50 -3.53
C ILE A 141 -3.90 -3.67 -2.29
N ASN A 142 -3.99 -2.36 -2.47
CA ASN A 142 -4.41 -1.42 -1.44
C ASN A 142 -5.82 -0.91 -1.75
N CYS A 143 -6.67 -0.87 -0.73
CA CYS A 143 -8.02 -0.36 -0.83
C CYS A 143 -8.15 0.94 -0.04
N ALA A 144 -8.31 2.06 -0.72
CA ALA A 144 -8.61 3.34 -0.10
C ALA A 144 -10.08 3.37 0.35
N LEU A 145 -10.31 3.39 1.65
CA LEU A 145 -11.67 3.48 2.23
C LEU A 145 -12.19 4.91 2.34
N TYR A 146 -11.32 5.89 2.22
CA TYR A 146 -11.59 7.33 2.26
C TYR A 146 -10.84 8.01 1.13
N ASN A 147 -11.20 9.26 0.82
CA ASN A 147 -10.36 10.06 -0.07
C ASN A 147 -8.97 10.19 0.55
N ASP A 148 -7.97 9.75 -0.18
CA ASP A 148 -6.62 9.63 0.31
C ASP A 148 -5.62 10.23 -0.67
N SER A 149 -4.60 10.89 -0.15
CA SER A 149 -3.47 11.43 -0.89
C SER A 149 -2.13 11.14 -0.18
N CYS A 150 -2.09 10.15 0.73
CA CYS A 150 -0.87 9.80 1.44
C CYS A 150 0.03 8.83 0.65
N THR A 151 -0.49 8.20 -0.40
CA THR A 151 0.28 7.24 -1.21
C THR A 151 1.16 7.95 -2.22
N TRP A 152 2.47 7.68 -2.16
CA TRP A 152 3.46 8.16 -3.11
C TRP A 152 4.14 7.00 -3.80
N ILE A 153 4.39 7.13 -5.09
CA ILE A 153 5.04 6.11 -5.91
C ILE A 153 6.06 6.74 -6.86
N VAL A 154 6.95 5.91 -7.40
CA VAL A 154 7.83 6.27 -8.51
C VAL A 154 7.42 5.44 -9.72
N PRO A 155 6.63 6.01 -10.66
CA PRO A 155 6.17 5.27 -11.84
C PRO A 155 7.32 4.66 -12.63
N GLY A 156 7.14 3.43 -13.11
CA GLY A 156 8.16 2.70 -13.87
C GLY A 156 9.34 2.16 -13.06
N SER A 157 9.37 2.39 -11.74
CA SER A 157 10.48 1.92 -10.90
C SER A 157 10.55 0.39 -10.80
N HIS A 158 9.45 -0.33 -11.04
CA HIS A 158 9.39 -1.79 -11.05
C HIS A 158 10.19 -2.43 -12.20
N LEU A 159 10.48 -1.68 -13.28
CA LEU A 159 11.20 -2.15 -14.46
C LEU A 159 12.72 -1.92 -14.39
N ARG A 160 13.24 -1.47 -13.27
CA ARG A 160 14.63 -1.07 -13.16
C ARG A 160 15.18 -1.18 -11.74
N HIS A 161 16.49 -1.23 -11.62
CA HIS A 161 17.18 -1.01 -10.36
C HIS A 161 17.07 0.45 -9.89
N ASP A 162 17.49 0.70 -8.66
CA ASP A 162 17.54 2.05 -8.12
C ASP A 162 18.48 2.92 -8.97
N LEU A 163 18.05 4.13 -9.27
CA LEU A 163 18.88 5.11 -9.96
C LEU A 163 19.94 5.65 -9.00
N ARG A 164 21.06 6.12 -9.57
CA ARG A 164 22.11 6.76 -8.79
C ARG A 164 21.59 7.93 -7.94
N SER A 165 20.70 8.73 -8.50
CA SER A 165 20.06 9.85 -7.79
C SER A 165 19.16 9.41 -6.61
N GLU A 166 18.55 8.23 -6.69
CA GLU A 166 17.77 7.64 -5.60
C GLU A 166 18.71 7.14 -4.49
N VAL A 167 19.78 6.45 -4.85
CA VAL A 167 20.80 5.97 -3.90
C VAL A 167 21.53 7.13 -3.22
N GLU A 168 21.90 8.18 -3.95
CA GLU A 168 22.54 9.37 -3.38
C GLU A 168 21.61 10.13 -2.43
N ARG A 169 20.32 10.13 -2.72
CA ARG A 169 19.31 10.80 -1.86
C ARG A 169 18.95 9.99 -0.60
N PHE A 170 18.91 8.68 -0.72
CA PHE A 170 18.57 7.72 0.32
C PHE A 170 19.60 6.59 0.36
N PRO A 171 20.81 6.84 0.89
CA PRO A 171 21.91 5.87 0.88
C PRO A 171 21.70 4.69 1.83
N ASP A 172 20.96 4.91 2.90
CA ASP A 172 20.77 3.89 3.93
C ASP A 172 19.71 2.85 3.51
N ARG A 173 19.89 1.61 3.93
CA ARG A 173 18.96 0.51 3.74
C ARG A 173 18.75 -0.25 5.05
N PRO A 174 17.49 -0.39 5.53
CA PRO A 174 16.27 0.22 4.97
C PRO A 174 16.34 1.75 4.99
N ILE A 175 15.63 2.39 4.07
CA ILE A 175 15.58 3.86 4.00
C ILE A 175 14.91 4.39 5.26
N PRO A 176 15.56 5.27 6.04
CA PRO A 176 14.96 5.80 7.26
C PRO A 176 13.78 6.73 6.93
N GLY A 177 12.73 6.64 7.72
CA GLY A 177 11.63 7.59 7.66
C GLY A 177 12.03 8.98 8.16
N PRO A 178 11.15 9.99 8.00
CA PRO A 178 11.42 11.32 8.50
C PRO A 178 11.44 11.37 10.04
N ASN A 179 12.32 12.19 10.61
CA ASN A 179 12.27 12.44 12.05
C ASN A 179 11.13 13.41 12.39
N LEU A 180 10.17 12.93 13.17
CA LEU A 180 8.99 13.69 13.60
C LEU A 180 9.01 14.05 15.09
N GLU A 181 10.06 13.70 15.82
CA GLU A 181 10.19 13.97 17.25
C GLU A 181 10.23 15.48 17.53
N GLY A 182 9.48 15.90 18.56
CA GLY A 182 9.42 17.30 19.00
C GLY A 182 8.69 18.27 18.07
N LYS A 183 8.08 17.78 16.97
CA LYS A 183 7.37 18.61 16.00
C LYS A 183 5.88 18.74 16.34
N THR A 184 5.28 19.89 16.04
CA THR A 184 3.83 20.08 16.03
C THR A 184 3.18 19.28 14.90
N THR A 185 1.86 19.14 14.91
CA THR A 185 1.11 18.45 13.84
C THR A 185 1.37 19.07 12.47
N GLU A 186 1.31 20.39 12.35
CA GLU A 186 1.57 21.11 11.10
C GLU A 186 3.01 20.90 10.59
N GLU A 187 3.99 20.95 11.49
CA GLU A 187 5.40 20.71 11.15
C GLU A 187 5.63 19.24 10.73
N ARG A 188 4.89 18.29 11.30
CA ARG A 188 4.95 16.87 10.91
C ARG A 188 4.38 16.67 9.52
N GLU A 189 3.22 17.25 9.20
CA GLU A 189 2.63 17.20 7.86
C GLU A 189 3.59 17.75 6.81
N TYR A 190 4.14 18.93 7.04
CA TYR A 190 5.13 19.55 6.16
C TYR A 190 6.39 18.68 6.02
N THR A 191 6.85 18.09 7.10
CA THR A 191 8.05 17.22 7.09
C THR A 191 7.80 15.96 6.29
N CYS A 192 6.65 15.30 6.47
CA CYS A 192 6.28 14.10 5.70
C CYS A 192 6.11 14.41 4.21
N LEU A 193 5.39 15.47 3.87
CA LEU A 193 5.22 15.90 2.48
C LEU A 193 6.58 16.20 1.81
N THR A 194 7.45 16.94 2.51
CA THR A 194 8.80 17.26 2.02
C THR A 194 9.65 15.99 1.86
N TYR A 195 9.56 15.06 2.81
CA TYR A 195 10.27 13.79 2.73
C TYR A 195 9.83 12.98 1.51
N CYS A 196 8.52 12.81 1.31
CA CYS A 196 7.98 12.07 0.18
C CYS A 196 8.34 12.71 -1.16
N SER A 197 8.19 14.02 -1.30
CA SER A 197 8.48 14.74 -2.55
C SER A 197 9.98 14.79 -2.92
N ARG A 198 10.87 14.43 -1.99
CA ARG A 198 12.33 14.39 -2.25
C ARG A 198 12.79 13.19 -3.07
N MET A 199 11.98 12.13 -3.17
CA MET A 199 12.32 10.98 -4.02
C MET A 199 12.26 11.39 -5.50
N PRO A 200 13.33 11.19 -6.27
CA PRO A 200 13.36 11.54 -7.69
C PRO A 200 12.25 10.82 -8.46
N GLY A 201 11.45 11.57 -9.20
CA GLY A 201 10.35 11.04 -9.99
C GLY A 201 9.10 10.62 -9.21
N ALA A 202 9.02 10.92 -7.91
CA ALA A 202 7.86 10.60 -7.09
C ALA A 202 6.60 11.34 -7.54
N VAL A 203 5.48 10.64 -7.53
CA VAL A 203 4.14 11.15 -7.82
C VAL A 203 3.23 10.81 -6.66
N GLN A 204 2.44 11.79 -6.22
CA GLN A 204 1.40 11.59 -5.22
C GLN A 204 0.13 11.06 -5.89
N LEU A 205 -0.41 9.97 -5.37
CA LEU A 205 -1.69 9.44 -5.82
C LEU A 205 -2.84 10.09 -5.03
N HIS A 206 -3.91 10.41 -5.72
CA HIS A 206 -5.18 10.86 -5.12
C HIS A 206 -6.23 9.76 -5.37
N LEU A 207 -6.56 9.03 -4.31
CA LEU A 207 -7.41 7.84 -4.34
C LEU A 207 -8.79 8.11 -3.77
#